data_399bda10098446c48e90f2a57fe3416f
#
_entry.id   399bda10098446c48e90f2a57fe3416f
#
_cell.length_a   1.000
_cell.length_b   1.000
_cell.length_c   1.000
_cell.angle_alpha   90.00
_cell.angle_beta   90.00
_cell.angle_gamma   90.00
#
_symmetry.space_group_name_H-M   'P 1'
#
loop_
_entity.id
_entity.type
_entity.pdbx_description
1 polymer ?
#
loop_
_entity_poly.entity_id
_entity_poly.type
_entity_poly.pdbx_seq_one_letter_code
_entity_poly.pdbx_strand_id
1 'polypeptide(L)'
;MLVKTFGSAVYGVDAATITVEVNVCQGQHYFMVGLPDNAVKESWSRVESALRVNKYHMPRTRIIVNLAPADIRKEGSAYDLPIAIGVLAASEQISASMLEKYIIMGELSLDGNLQPIKGALPIAIQAQKDGFEGFILPKQNAREAAIVEGLKVYGVEHIDEVVAFLSGTRALETTVINASEEFSTYPENSIFDFSDVKGQENIKRALEIAAAGGHNVILIGPPGAGKTMLAKRMPTILPPLSLE
;
A
#
# COMPACT_ATOMS: atom_id res chain seq x y z
N MET A 1 24.92 -6.14 -13.04
CA MET A 1 24.15 -7.34 -12.66
C MET A 1 22.68 -7.05 -12.85
N LEU A 2 21.85 -8.04 -13.22
CA LEU A 2 20.37 -7.94 -13.28
C LEU A 2 19.77 -8.55 -12.02
N VAL A 3 18.89 -7.82 -11.35
CA VAL A 3 18.19 -8.24 -10.14
C VAL A 3 16.69 -7.96 -10.29
N LYS A 4 15.85 -8.77 -9.67
CA LYS A 4 14.40 -8.61 -9.60
C LYS A 4 13.98 -8.34 -8.17
N THR A 5 13.13 -7.33 -7.99
CA THR A 5 12.31 -7.13 -6.79
C THR A 5 10.85 -7.11 -7.22
N PHE A 6 9.93 -7.24 -6.28
CA PHE A 6 8.51 -7.33 -6.58
C PHE A 6 7.75 -6.24 -5.85
N GLY A 7 6.92 -5.53 -6.60
CA GLY A 7 5.95 -4.57 -6.12
C GLY A 7 4.55 -4.94 -6.60
N SER A 8 3.62 -3.99 -6.52
CA SER A 8 2.26 -4.21 -6.97
C SER A 8 1.64 -2.94 -7.53
N ALA A 9 0.73 -3.08 -8.48
CA ALA A 9 -0.13 -2.02 -8.98
C ALA A 9 -1.57 -2.28 -8.53
N VAL A 10 -2.26 -1.24 -8.06
CA VAL A 10 -3.62 -1.33 -7.53
C VAL A 10 -4.63 -0.77 -8.54
N TYR A 11 -5.74 -1.50 -8.74
CA TYR A 11 -6.85 -1.12 -9.61
C TYR A 11 -8.16 -1.26 -8.85
N GLY A 12 -8.69 -0.16 -8.33
CA GLY A 12 -9.87 -0.19 -7.50
C GLY A 12 -9.65 -1.03 -6.25
N VAL A 13 -10.27 -2.21 -6.19
CA VAL A 13 -10.15 -3.17 -5.07
C VAL A 13 -9.20 -4.34 -5.36
N ASP A 14 -8.69 -4.43 -6.58
CA ASP A 14 -7.77 -5.48 -7.03
C ASP A 14 -6.34 -4.97 -7.13
N ALA A 15 -5.39 -5.89 -7.15
CA ALA A 15 -3.99 -5.60 -7.35
C ALA A 15 -3.34 -6.62 -8.30
N ALA A 16 -2.24 -6.21 -8.94
CA ALA A 16 -1.44 -7.08 -9.79
C ALA A 16 0.04 -6.96 -9.43
N THR A 17 0.73 -8.08 -9.35
CA THR A 17 2.16 -8.11 -9.06
C THR A 17 2.97 -7.49 -10.20
N ILE A 18 3.87 -6.59 -9.85
CA ILE A 18 4.79 -5.91 -10.75
C ILE A 18 6.22 -6.39 -10.45
N THR A 19 6.87 -6.93 -11.46
CA THR A 19 8.30 -7.24 -11.38
C THR A 19 9.10 -5.97 -11.66
N VAL A 20 9.92 -5.57 -10.72
CA VAL A 20 10.85 -4.45 -10.83
C VAL A 20 12.23 -5.02 -11.16
N GLU A 21 12.61 -4.96 -12.42
CA GLU A 21 13.92 -5.45 -12.89
C GLU A 21 14.92 -4.31 -12.89
N VAL A 22 16.00 -4.44 -12.13
CA VAL A 22 17.07 -3.44 -12.05
C VAL A 22 18.35 -4.02 -12.62
N ASN A 23 18.86 -3.38 -13.66
CA ASN A 23 20.12 -3.77 -14.30
C ASN A 23 21.18 -2.65 -14.19
N VAL A 24 22.28 -2.98 -13.52
CA VAL A 24 23.47 -2.12 -13.42
C VAL A 24 24.51 -2.63 -14.42
N CYS A 25 24.85 -1.80 -15.42
CA CYS A 25 25.73 -2.15 -16.53
C CYS A 25 26.65 -0.99 -16.93
N GLN A 26 27.58 -1.23 -17.87
CA GLN A 26 28.47 -0.18 -18.37
C GLN A 26 27.70 0.94 -19.07
N GLY A 27 28.13 2.18 -18.86
CA GLY A 27 27.58 3.38 -19.46
C GLY A 27 27.29 4.46 -18.42
N GLN A 28 26.64 5.51 -18.87
CA GLN A 28 26.16 6.61 -18.04
C GLN A 28 24.65 6.77 -18.31
N HIS A 29 23.91 7.34 -17.41
CA HIS A 29 22.50 7.62 -17.47
C HIS A 29 21.60 6.53 -16.84
N TYR A 30 20.50 7.03 -16.33
CA TYR A 30 19.39 6.29 -15.78
C TYR A 30 18.24 6.18 -16.79
N PHE A 31 17.64 5.01 -16.89
CA PHE A 31 16.49 4.75 -17.74
C PHE A 31 15.41 4.02 -16.95
N MET A 32 14.17 4.43 -17.13
CA MET A 32 13.00 3.74 -16.58
C MET A 32 12.02 3.43 -17.70
N VAL A 33 11.59 2.18 -17.80
CA VAL A 33 10.64 1.68 -18.80
C VAL A 33 9.53 0.86 -18.14
N GLY A 34 8.47 0.52 -18.85
CA GLY A 34 7.33 -0.25 -18.34
C GLY A 34 6.13 0.60 -17.94
N LEU A 35 5.83 1.66 -18.70
CA LEU A 35 4.70 2.59 -18.49
C LEU A 35 4.65 3.25 -17.10
N PRO A 36 5.78 3.81 -16.59
CA PRO A 36 5.76 4.61 -15.38
C PRO A 36 5.03 5.94 -15.61
N ASP A 37 4.25 6.39 -14.63
CA ASP A 37 3.74 7.77 -14.59
C ASP A 37 4.84 8.77 -14.20
N ASN A 38 4.48 10.05 -14.06
CA ASN A 38 5.45 11.07 -13.69
C ASN A 38 5.98 10.86 -12.25
N ALA A 39 5.13 10.45 -11.31
CA ALA A 39 5.53 10.24 -9.93
C ALA A 39 6.53 9.09 -9.81
N VAL A 40 6.33 8.01 -10.59
CA VAL A 40 7.28 6.88 -10.68
C VAL A 40 8.59 7.32 -11.35
N LYS A 41 8.55 8.18 -12.37
CA LYS A 41 9.79 8.72 -12.99
C LYS A 41 10.59 9.60 -12.05
N GLU A 42 9.91 10.37 -11.21
CA GLU A 42 10.55 11.21 -10.18
C GLU A 42 11.17 10.39 -9.03
N SER A 43 10.79 9.12 -8.87
CA SER A 43 11.32 8.23 -7.85
C SER A 43 12.85 8.20 -7.82
N TRP A 44 13.47 8.33 -9.00
CA TRP A 44 14.93 8.32 -9.10
C TRP A 44 15.59 9.37 -8.21
N SER A 45 15.09 10.60 -8.20
CA SER A 45 15.66 11.67 -7.37
C SER A 45 15.50 11.39 -5.88
N ARG A 46 14.37 10.80 -5.46
CA ARG A 46 14.15 10.39 -4.06
C ARG A 46 15.04 9.22 -3.67
N VAL A 47 15.10 8.19 -4.51
CA VAL A 47 15.97 7.02 -4.31
C VAL A 47 17.44 7.42 -4.22
N GLU A 48 17.93 8.22 -5.17
CA GLU A 48 19.32 8.67 -5.18
C GLU A 48 19.66 9.46 -3.90
N SER A 49 18.80 10.38 -3.48
CA SER A 49 18.99 11.15 -2.26
C SER A 49 18.99 10.25 -1.02
N ALA A 50 17.96 9.40 -0.87
CA ALA A 50 17.83 8.49 0.27
C ALA A 50 19.05 7.57 0.40
N LEU A 51 19.50 6.97 -0.69
CA LEU A 51 20.69 6.10 -0.68
C LEU A 51 21.95 6.86 -0.28
N ARG A 52 22.18 8.07 -0.82
CA ARG A 52 23.37 8.88 -0.51
C ARG A 52 23.39 9.36 0.94
N VAL A 53 22.26 9.84 1.46
CA VAL A 53 22.15 10.32 2.85
C VAL A 53 22.46 9.19 3.83
N ASN A 54 22.04 7.96 3.50
CA ASN A 54 22.29 6.77 4.33
C ASN A 54 23.62 6.08 4.01
N LYS A 55 24.52 6.78 3.32
CA LYS A 55 25.91 6.32 3.04
C LYS A 55 25.98 5.09 2.15
N TYR A 56 24.94 4.73 1.44
CA TYR A 56 25.01 3.72 0.39
C TYR A 56 25.69 4.28 -0.86
N HIS A 57 26.42 3.42 -1.53
CA HIS A 57 27.11 3.81 -2.76
C HIS A 57 26.12 3.85 -3.94
N MET A 58 25.99 5.03 -4.58
CA MET A 58 25.24 5.15 -5.81
C MET A 58 26.12 4.78 -7.01
N PRO A 59 25.78 3.73 -7.79
CA PRO A 59 26.60 3.32 -8.92
C PRO A 59 26.74 4.45 -9.95
N ARG A 60 27.99 4.78 -10.34
CA ARG A 60 28.30 5.75 -11.40
C ARG A 60 28.27 5.10 -12.79
N THR A 61 27.34 4.20 -13.00
CA THR A 61 27.20 3.39 -14.21
C THR A 61 25.77 3.53 -14.75
N ARG A 62 25.50 2.92 -15.90
CA ARG A 62 24.14 2.90 -16.46
C ARG A 62 23.26 2.03 -15.60
N ILE A 63 22.10 2.59 -15.20
CA ILE A 63 21.06 1.87 -14.47
C ILE A 63 19.79 1.86 -15.31
N ILE A 64 19.26 0.67 -15.55
CA ILE A 64 18.00 0.48 -16.25
C ILE A 64 17.02 -0.17 -15.28
N VAL A 65 15.88 0.48 -15.07
CA VAL A 65 14.75 -0.06 -14.30
C VAL A 65 13.62 -0.37 -15.26
N ASN A 66 13.17 -1.62 -15.28
CA ASN A 66 12.01 -2.05 -16.05
C ASN A 66 10.90 -2.50 -15.09
N LEU A 67 9.70 -1.96 -15.26
CA LEU A 67 8.51 -2.30 -14.47
C LEU A 67 7.60 -3.19 -15.33
N ALA A 68 7.71 -4.50 -15.16
CA ALA A 68 6.96 -5.48 -15.94
C ALA A 68 5.68 -5.96 -15.20
N PRO A 69 4.59 -6.25 -15.94
CA PRO A 69 4.41 -6.17 -17.38
C PRO A 69 4.19 -4.74 -17.87
N ALA A 70 4.51 -4.46 -19.14
CA ALA A 70 4.47 -3.10 -19.70
C ALA A 70 3.05 -2.64 -20.13
N ASP A 71 2.06 -3.51 -20.13
CA ASP A 71 0.65 -3.21 -20.42
C ASP A 71 -0.11 -2.61 -19.24
N ILE A 72 0.44 -2.78 -18.03
CA ILE A 72 -0.09 -2.24 -16.79
C ILE A 72 0.56 -0.89 -16.49
N ARG A 73 -0.23 0.16 -16.28
CA ARG A 73 0.26 1.46 -15.86
C ARG A 73 0.66 1.45 -14.39
N LYS A 74 1.84 1.98 -14.06
CA LYS A 74 2.35 2.12 -12.70
C LYS A 74 2.21 3.55 -12.28
N GLU A 75 1.51 3.78 -11.16
CA GLU A 75 1.17 5.09 -10.65
C GLU A 75 1.64 5.27 -9.21
N GLY A 76 2.03 6.52 -8.90
CA GLY A 76 2.40 6.92 -7.55
C GLY A 76 3.84 6.61 -7.17
N SER A 77 4.20 6.99 -5.94
CA SER A 77 5.56 6.97 -5.39
C SER A 77 5.94 5.69 -4.66
N ALA A 78 5.00 4.74 -4.53
CA ALA A 78 5.20 3.52 -3.74
C ALA A 78 6.28 2.55 -4.29
N TYR A 79 6.76 2.79 -5.51
CA TYR A 79 7.83 2.01 -6.13
C TYR A 79 9.24 2.44 -5.73
N ASP A 80 9.39 3.53 -4.95
CA ASP A 80 10.70 4.03 -4.53
C ASP A 80 11.50 2.95 -3.79
N LEU A 81 10.87 2.30 -2.82
CA LEU A 81 11.55 1.28 -2.00
C LEU A 81 11.99 0.06 -2.82
N PRO A 82 11.15 -0.62 -3.63
CA PRO A 82 11.60 -1.76 -4.42
C PRO A 82 12.66 -1.37 -5.46
N ILE A 83 12.63 -0.16 -6.01
CA ILE A 83 13.68 0.34 -6.91
C ILE A 83 14.99 0.54 -6.13
N ALA A 84 14.95 1.17 -4.95
CA ALA A 84 16.13 1.39 -4.12
C ALA A 84 16.81 0.07 -3.72
N ILE A 85 16.04 -0.89 -3.23
CA ILE A 85 16.51 -2.23 -2.87
C ILE A 85 17.07 -2.95 -4.09
N GLY A 86 16.41 -2.85 -5.25
CA GLY A 86 16.90 -3.40 -6.51
C GLY A 86 18.25 -2.81 -6.95
N VAL A 87 18.45 -1.49 -6.78
CA VAL A 87 19.72 -0.82 -7.07
C VAL A 87 20.83 -1.30 -6.14
N LEU A 88 20.56 -1.39 -4.83
CA LEU A 88 21.52 -1.90 -3.85
C LEU A 88 21.93 -3.34 -4.13
N ALA A 89 20.98 -4.20 -4.48
CA ALA A 89 21.27 -5.59 -4.81
C ALA A 89 22.00 -5.73 -6.16
N ALA A 90 21.59 -4.98 -7.20
CA ALA A 90 22.23 -5.01 -8.51
C ALA A 90 23.66 -4.43 -8.49
N SER A 91 23.98 -3.60 -7.51
CA SER A 91 25.34 -3.08 -7.24
C SER A 91 26.11 -3.89 -6.16
N GLU A 92 25.59 -5.07 -5.79
CA GLU A 92 26.23 -6.01 -4.87
C GLU A 92 26.48 -5.48 -3.45
N GLN A 93 25.73 -4.44 -3.03
CA GLN A 93 25.79 -3.91 -1.67
C GLN A 93 24.96 -4.72 -0.68
N ILE A 94 23.93 -5.43 -1.17
CA ILE A 94 23.12 -6.39 -0.40
C ILE A 94 22.94 -7.68 -1.21
N SER A 95 22.62 -8.77 -0.52
CA SER A 95 22.33 -10.06 -1.17
C SER A 95 20.96 -10.02 -1.85
N ALA A 96 20.89 -10.59 -3.07
CA ALA A 96 19.62 -10.75 -3.79
C ALA A 96 18.84 -12.02 -3.40
N SER A 97 19.40 -12.90 -2.56
CA SER A 97 18.88 -14.26 -2.30
C SER A 97 17.49 -14.32 -1.70
N MET A 98 17.06 -13.28 -1.00
CA MET A 98 15.76 -13.22 -0.33
C MET A 98 14.73 -12.38 -1.08
N LEU A 99 15.10 -11.65 -2.13
CA LEU A 99 14.23 -10.68 -2.79
C LEU A 99 12.99 -11.30 -3.43
N GLU A 100 13.09 -12.52 -3.95
CA GLU A 100 12.00 -13.23 -4.61
C GLU A 100 10.89 -13.68 -3.63
N LYS A 101 11.16 -13.63 -2.33
CA LYS A 101 10.23 -14.08 -1.30
C LYS A 101 9.24 -12.99 -0.86
N TYR A 102 9.55 -11.74 -1.16
CA TYR A 102 8.82 -10.60 -0.59
C TYR A 102 8.27 -9.67 -1.66
N ILE A 103 7.02 -9.23 -1.47
CA ILE A 103 6.52 -8.00 -2.07
C ILE A 103 7.09 -6.84 -1.24
N ILE A 104 7.60 -5.81 -1.92
CA ILE A 104 8.22 -4.64 -1.28
C ILE A 104 7.56 -3.39 -1.85
N MET A 105 6.98 -2.55 -1.01
CA MET A 105 6.35 -1.29 -1.42
C MET A 105 6.61 -0.21 -0.38
N GLY A 106 6.82 1.03 -0.84
CA GLY A 106 7.00 2.18 0.04
C GLY A 106 7.49 3.39 -0.72
N GLU A 107 6.98 4.56 -0.39
CA GLU A 107 7.54 5.83 -0.82
C GLU A 107 8.71 6.21 0.08
N LEU A 108 9.79 6.74 -0.48
CA LEU A 108 10.96 7.21 0.27
C LEU A 108 10.97 8.72 0.40
N SER A 109 11.14 9.21 1.61
CA SER A 109 11.62 10.57 1.85
C SER A 109 13.11 10.68 1.50
N LEU A 110 13.61 11.89 1.30
CA LEU A 110 15.00 12.13 0.91
C LEU A 110 16.04 11.65 1.93
N ASP A 111 15.62 11.47 3.18
CA ASP A 111 16.42 10.97 4.29
C ASP A 111 16.36 9.43 4.46
N GLY A 112 15.49 8.76 3.70
CA GLY A 112 15.31 7.30 3.76
C GLY A 112 14.16 6.81 4.63
N ASN A 113 13.39 7.71 5.26
CA ASN A 113 12.16 7.34 5.96
C ASN A 113 11.07 6.92 4.98
N LEU A 114 10.25 5.94 5.38
CA LEU A 114 9.13 5.47 4.59
C LEU A 114 7.86 6.26 4.86
N GLN A 115 7.19 6.65 3.78
CA GLN A 115 5.89 7.30 3.80
C GLN A 115 4.78 6.30 3.47
N PRO A 116 3.56 6.51 4.01
CA PRO A 116 2.45 5.60 3.80
C PRO A 116 2.05 5.50 2.32
N ILE A 117 1.58 4.31 1.94
CA ILE A 117 1.10 3.98 0.61
C ILE A 117 -0.41 3.78 0.60
N LYS A 118 -1.01 3.74 -0.59
CA LYS A 118 -2.43 3.41 -0.77
C LYS A 118 -2.59 1.96 -1.20
N GLY A 119 -3.67 1.32 -0.71
CA GLY A 119 -4.06 -0.02 -1.17
C GLY A 119 -3.21 -1.15 -0.60
N ALA A 120 -2.76 -1.04 0.66
CA ALA A 120 -1.97 -2.10 1.30
C ALA A 120 -2.76 -3.41 1.41
N LEU A 121 -4.06 -3.37 1.66
CA LEU A 121 -4.91 -4.57 1.74
C LEU A 121 -5.01 -5.33 0.40
N PRO A 122 -5.42 -4.74 -0.75
CA PRO A 122 -5.45 -5.46 -2.02
C PRO A 122 -4.07 -5.96 -2.45
N ILE A 123 -2.99 -5.24 -2.15
CA ILE A 123 -1.62 -5.70 -2.39
C ILE A 123 -1.32 -6.96 -1.56
N ALA A 124 -1.68 -6.97 -0.28
CA ALA A 124 -1.48 -8.12 0.60
C ALA A 124 -2.27 -9.35 0.15
N ILE A 125 -3.54 -9.17 -0.27
CA ILE A 125 -4.38 -10.25 -0.83
C ILE A 125 -3.72 -10.84 -2.07
N GLN A 126 -3.24 -9.99 -2.99
CA GLN A 126 -2.58 -10.48 -4.20
C GLN A 126 -1.24 -11.16 -3.89
N ALA A 127 -0.44 -10.61 -2.98
CA ALA A 127 0.82 -11.21 -2.55
C ALA A 127 0.63 -12.61 -1.97
N GLN A 128 -0.41 -12.82 -1.16
CA GLN A 128 -0.78 -14.13 -0.62
C GLN A 128 -1.18 -15.11 -1.73
N LYS A 129 -2.02 -14.68 -2.69
CA LYS A 129 -2.45 -15.50 -3.84
C LYS A 129 -1.27 -15.94 -4.71
N ASP A 130 -0.29 -15.06 -4.90
CA ASP A 130 0.91 -15.31 -5.72
C ASP A 130 1.97 -16.15 -4.96
N GLY A 131 1.74 -16.44 -3.67
CA GLY A 131 2.59 -17.32 -2.87
C GLY A 131 3.84 -16.66 -2.30
N PHE A 132 3.87 -15.35 -2.15
CA PHE A 132 4.96 -14.65 -1.45
C PHE A 132 4.99 -15.01 0.03
N GLU A 133 6.20 -15.11 0.62
CA GLU A 133 6.36 -15.38 2.05
C GLU A 133 5.97 -14.19 2.92
N GLY A 134 6.07 -12.97 2.38
CA GLY A 134 5.73 -11.77 3.14
C GLY A 134 5.67 -10.48 2.33
N PHE A 135 5.19 -9.44 3.01
CA PHE A 135 5.06 -8.09 2.49
C PHE A 135 5.80 -7.09 3.39
N ILE A 136 6.76 -6.38 2.80
CA ILE A 136 7.54 -5.31 3.45
C ILE A 136 6.95 -3.98 3.00
N LEU A 137 6.46 -3.17 3.96
CA LEU A 137 5.75 -1.93 3.67
C LEU A 137 5.90 -0.93 4.83
N PRO A 138 5.49 0.36 4.62
CA PRO A 138 5.53 1.35 5.70
C PRO A 138 4.71 0.92 6.92
N LYS A 139 5.25 1.14 8.12
CA LYS A 139 4.65 0.75 9.40
C LYS A 139 3.20 1.23 9.57
N GLN A 140 2.89 2.43 9.05
CA GLN A 140 1.55 2.99 9.12
C GLN A 140 0.51 2.13 8.37
N ASN A 141 0.93 1.38 7.35
CA ASN A 141 0.07 0.49 6.57
C ASN A 141 0.08 -0.97 7.06
N ALA A 142 0.98 -1.31 7.98
CA ALA A 142 1.19 -2.71 8.36
C ALA A 142 -0.06 -3.35 8.95
N ARG A 143 -0.86 -2.62 9.74
CA ARG A 143 -2.11 -3.13 10.31
C ARG A 143 -3.15 -3.45 9.24
N GLU A 144 -3.29 -2.58 8.21
CA GLU A 144 -4.19 -2.80 7.07
C GLU A 144 -3.83 -4.09 6.32
N ALA A 145 -2.55 -4.29 6.03
CA ALA A 145 -2.07 -5.48 5.31
C ALA A 145 -2.14 -6.77 6.16
N ALA A 146 -1.96 -6.66 7.48
CA ALA A 146 -1.93 -7.80 8.40
C ALA A 146 -3.30 -8.45 8.65
N ILE A 147 -4.38 -7.89 8.07
CA ILE A 147 -5.72 -8.52 8.02
C ILE A 147 -5.66 -9.83 7.20
N VAL A 148 -4.75 -9.91 6.23
CA VAL A 148 -4.63 -11.07 5.34
C VAL A 148 -3.91 -12.21 6.06
N GLU A 149 -4.64 -13.26 6.38
CA GLU A 149 -4.08 -14.45 7.01
C GLU A 149 -3.12 -15.18 6.07
N GLY A 150 -2.06 -15.78 6.63
CA GLY A 150 -1.09 -16.58 5.87
C GLY A 150 0.02 -15.79 5.18
N LEU A 151 -0.01 -14.45 5.20
CA LEU A 151 1.06 -13.58 4.71
C LEU A 151 1.79 -12.93 5.90
N LYS A 152 3.12 -13.01 5.94
CA LYS A 152 3.92 -12.30 6.95
C LYS A 152 4.03 -10.82 6.57
N VAL A 153 3.57 -9.94 7.42
CA VAL A 153 3.60 -8.48 7.19
C VAL A 153 4.67 -7.83 8.05
N TYR A 154 5.58 -7.10 7.41
CA TYR A 154 6.70 -6.43 8.04
C TYR A 154 6.58 -4.92 7.88
N GLY A 155 6.10 -4.25 8.93
CA GLY A 155 6.01 -2.79 8.97
C GLY A 155 7.36 -2.16 9.31
N VAL A 156 7.88 -1.30 8.42
CA VAL A 156 9.18 -0.66 8.56
C VAL A 156 9.06 0.87 8.47
N GLU A 157 9.94 1.58 9.14
CA GLU A 157 9.96 3.05 9.18
C GLU A 157 11.08 3.64 8.33
N HIS A 158 12.15 2.88 8.11
CA HIS A 158 13.34 3.37 7.42
C HIS A 158 13.96 2.32 6.50
N ILE A 159 14.59 2.76 5.40
CA ILE A 159 15.23 1.87 4.41
C ILE A 159 16.31 0.97 5.03
N ASP A 160 17.04 1.45 6.05
CA ASP A 160 18.09 0.66 6.72
C ASP A 160 17.55 -0.59 7.41
N GLU A 161 16.30 -0.55 7.88
CA GLU A 161 15.65 -1.73 8.49
C GLU A 161 15.44 -2.82 7.44
N VAL A 162 15.02 -2.41 6.22
CA VAL A 162 14.82 -3.34 5.09
C VAL A 162 16.15 -3.93 4.66
N VAL A 163 17.18 -3.09 4.53
CA VAL A 163 18.54 -3.53 4.16
C VAL A 163 19.11 -4.51 5.20
N ALA A 164 18.97 -4.20 6.48
CA ALA A 164 19.45 -5.05 7.56
C ALA A 164 18.72 -6.41 7.58
N PHE A 165 17.42 -6.40 7.34
CA PHE A 165 16.60 -7.62 7.26
C PHE A 165 17.02 -8.49 6.05
N LEU A 166 17.07 -7.93 4.86
CA LEU A 166 17.44 -8.66 3.63
C LEU A 166 18.90 -9.15 3.64
N SER A 167 19.78 -8.46 4.36
CA SER A 167 21.17 -8.90 4.58
C SER A 167 21.30 -9.95 5.71
N GLY A 168 20.22 -10.29 6.41
CA GLY A 168 20.23 -11.25 7.51
C GLY A 168 20.92 -10.75 8.80
N THR A 169 21.19 -9.43 8.90
CA THR A 169 21.85 -8.83 10.08
C THR A 169 20.83 -8.46 11.19
N ARG A 170 19.57 -8.30 10.83
CA ARG A 170 18.48 -7.99 11.78
C ARG A 170 17.21 -8.75 11.38
N ALA A 171 16.53 -9.33 12.36
CA ALA A 171 15.18 -9.84 12.17
C ALA A 171 14.17 -8.68 12.27
N LEU A 172 13.13 -8.72 11.44
CA LEU A 172 11.95 -7.87 11.60
C LEU A 172 10.85 -8.63 12.31
N GLU A 173 10.14 -7.94 13.18
CA GLU A 173 8.95 -8.50 13.81
C GLU A 173 7.77 -8.44 12.83
N THR A 174 7.00 -9.53 12.77
CA THR A 174 5.78 -9.57 11.98
C THR A 174 4.67 -8.79 12.70
N THR A 175 3.96 -7.98 11.95
CA THR A 175 2.73 -7.34 12.45
C THR A 175 1.64 -8.40 12.50
N VAL A 176 1.13 -8.67 13.70
CA VAL A 176 0.02 -9.61 13.92
C VAL A 176 -1.17 -8.81 14.44
N ILE A 177 -2.33 -9.03 13.83
CA ILE A 177 -3.60 -8.47 14.30
C ILE A 177 -4.62 -9.61 14.45
N ASN A 178 -5.52 -9.44 15.37
CA ASN A 178 -6.71 -10.28 15.44
C ASN A 178 -7.81 -9.59 14.64
N ALA A 179 -8.04 -10.05 13.41
CA ALA A 179 -9.04 -9.47 12.52
C ALA A 179 -10.43 -9.43 13.18
N SER A 180 -10.82 -10.46 13.93
CA SER A 180 -12.10 -10.51 14.63
C SER A 180 -12.24 -9.42 15.70
N GLU A 181 -11.16 -9.07 16.41
CA GLU A 181 -11.15 -7.99 17.38
C GLU A 181 -11.16 -6.61 16.72
N GLU A 182 -10.43 -6.42 15.63
CA GLU A 182 -10.43 -5.18 14.84
C GLU A 182 -11.82 -4.87 14.28
N PHE A 183 -12.51 -5.86 13.73
CA PHE A 183 -13.86 -5.71 13.18
C PHE A 183 -14.94 -5.57 14.27
N SER A 184 -14.73 -6.15 15.45
CA SER A 184 -15.66 -6.00 16.58
C SER A 184 -15.50 -4.67 17.30
N THR A 185 -14.35 -4.02 17.19
CA THR A 185 -14.09 -2.69 17.71
C THR A 185 -14.59 -1.64 16.71
N TYR A 186 -15.88 -1.63 16.42
CA TYR A 186 -16.50 -0.48 15.77
C TYR A 186 -16.23 0.75 16.64
N PRO A 187 -15.74 1.86 16.07
CA PRO A 187 -15.55 3.06 16.87
C PRO A 187 -16.92 3.49 17.40
N GLU A 188 -17.16 3.29 18.69
CA GLU A 188 -18.28 3.93 19.43
C GLU A 188 -18.24 5.46 19.31
N ASN A 189 -17.24 6.01 18.66
CA ASN A 189 -17.00 7.42 18.40
C ASN A 189 -17.45 7.87 17.00
N SER A 190 -18.57 7.39 16.51
CA SER A 190 -19.25 8.10 15.43
C SER A 190 -19.73 9.45 15.99
N ILE A 191 -19.10 10.55 15.52
CA ILE A 191 -19.50 11.93 15.83
C ILE A 191 -20.98 12.18 15.42
N PHE A 192 -21.54 11.28 14.62
CA PHE A 192 -22.90 11.34 14.10
C PHE A 192 -23.69 10.13 14.56
N ASP A 193 -24.89 10.36 15.08
CA ASP A 193 -25.85 9.33 15.43
C ASP A 193 -27.17 9.59 14.68
N PHE A 194 -27.84 8.52 14.26
CA PHE A 194 -29.11 8.62 13.58
C PHE A 194 -30.20 9.21 14.50
N SER A 195 -30.09 9.03 15.79
CA SER A 195 -30.95 9.62 16.84
C SER A 195 -30.88 11.15 16.90
N ASP A 196 -29.79 11.78 16.38
CA ASP A 196 -29.64 13.24 16.32
C ASP A 196 -30.68 13.90 15.37
N VAL A 197 -31.23 13.12 14.45
CA VAL A 197 -32.20 13.63 13.47
C VAL A 197 -33.51 13.91 14.14
N LYS A 198 -33.85 15.17 14.28
CA LYS A 198 -35.13 15.61 14.85
C LYS A 198 -36.23 15.61 13.78
N GLY A 199 -37.37 14.99 14.09
CA GLY A 199 -38.47 14.86 13.15
C GLY A 199 -38.16 13.97 11.94
N GLN A 200 -38.84 14.19 10.82
CA GLN A 200 -38.69 13.46 9.55
C GLN A 200 -38.93 11.94 9.67
N GLU A 201 -39.91 11.54 10.45
CA GLU A 201 -40.18 10.13 10.79
C GLU A 201 -40.39 9.24 9.57
N ASN A 202 -41.04 9.74 8.51
CA ASN A 202 -41.21 8.98 7.26
C ASN A 202 -39.91 8.69 6.55
N ILE A 203 -38.96 9.66 6.53
CA ILE A 203 -37.67 9.50 5.89
C ILE A 203 -36.80 8.58 6.74
N LYS A 204 -36.79 8.74 8.06
CA LYS A 204 -36.10 7.82 8.98
C LYS A 204 -36.54 6.39 8.74
N ARG A 205 -37.86 6.16 8.70
CA ARG A 205 -38.44 4.83 8.47
C ARG A 205 -38.01 4.25 7.12
N ALA A 206 -38.01 5.08 6.07
CA ALA A 206 -37.52 4.65 4.75
C ALA A 206 -36.03 4.26 4.76
N LEU A 207 -35.20 5.00 5.48
CA LEU A 207 -33.76 4.70 5.62
C LEU A 207 -33.50 3.43 6.46
N GLU A 208 -34.28 3.20 7.53
CA GLU A 208 -34.26 1.96 8.31
C GLU A 208 -34.59 0.73 7.44
N ILE A 209 -35.63 0.82 6.62
CA ILE A 209 -36.04 -0.27 5.71
C ILE A 209 -34.92 -0.51 4.66
N ALA A 210 -34.37 0.57 4.12
CA ALA A 210 -33.28 0.47 3.15
C ALA A 210 -32.01 -0.14 3.76
N ALA A 211 -31.66 0.23 4.99
CA ALA A 211 -30.55 -0.34 5.72
C ALA A 211 -30.75 -1.83 6.00
N ALA A 212 -31.93 -2.21 6.48
CA ALA A 212 -32.27 -3.61 6.78
C ALA A 212 -32.29 -4.51 5.53
N GLY A 213 -32.68 -3.95 4.38
CA GLY A 213 -32.77 -4.67 3.11
C GLY A 213 -31.58 -4.52 2.17
N GLY A 214 -30.52 -3.80 2.56
CA GLY A 214 -29.37 -3.54 1.69
C GLY A 214 -29.73 -2.74 0.42
N HIS A 215 -30.76 -1.89 0.49
CA HIS A 215 -31.28 -1.18 -0.68
C HIS A 215 -30.52 0.12 -0.98
N ASN A 216 -30.35 0.42 -2.26
CA ASN A 216 -29.90 1.75 -2.68
C ASN A 216 -30.97 2.80 -2.42
N VAL A 217 -30.55 3.98 -1.96
CA VAL A 217 -31.43 5.10 -1.63
C VAL A 217 -31.04 6.36 -2.40
N ILE A 218 -32.03 7.06 -2.95
CA ILE A 218 -31.87 8.40 -3.49
C ILE A 218 -32.68 9.39 -2.65
N LEU A 219 -32.03 10.48 -2.20
CA LEU A 219 -32.69 11.56 -1.46
C LEU A 219 -32.86 12.78 -2.36
N ILE A 220 -34.12 13.14 -2.68
CA ILE A 220 -34.46 14.28 -3.54
C ILE A 220 -35.15 15.35 -2.69
N GLY A 221 -34.76 16.60 -2.87
CA GLY A 221 -35.35 17.74 -2.16
C GLY A 221 -34.56 19.02 -2.31
N PRO A 222 -35.08 20.16 -1.83
CA PRO A 222 -34.41 21.46 -1.96
C PRO A 222 -33.09 21.53 -1.17
N PRO A 223 -32.22 22.52 -1.46
CA PRO A 223 -31.07 22.82 -0.61
C PRO A 223 -31.49 23.06 0.84
N GLY A 224 -30.70 22.62 1.80
CA GLY A 224 -31.00 22.77 3.23
C GLY A 224 -32.00 21.75 3.82
N ALA A 225 -32.58 20.85 3.04
CA ALA A 225 -33.54 19.82 3.54
C ALA A 225 -32.87 18.67 4.35
N GLY A 226 -31.58 18.75 4.70
CA GLY A 226 -30.92 17.77 5.55
C GLY A 226 -30.47 16.47 4.84
N LYS A 227 -30.54 16.37 3.51
CA LYS A 227 -30.20 15.15 2.75
C LYS A 227 -28.81 14.60 3.08
N THR A 228 -27.80 15.44 3.04
CA THR A 228 -26.40 15.06 3.35
C THR A 228 -26.26 14.67 4.82
N MET A 229 -26.99 15.34 5.72
CA MET A 229 -27.00 15.02 7.15
C MET A 229 -27.55 13.61 7.39
N LEU A 230 -28.66 13.25 6.75
CA LEU A 230 -29.28 11.93 6.82
C LEU A 230 -28.36 10.84 6.21
N ALA A 231 -27.81 11.11 5.02
CA ALA A 231 -26.91 10.16 4.36
C ALA A 231 -25.64 9.85 5.19
N LYS A 232 -25.05 10.85 5.85
CA LYS A 232 -23.88 10.66 6.73
C LYS A 232 -24.20 9.86 8.00
N ARG A 233 -25.46 9.78 8.42
CA ARG A 233 -25.91 9.02 9.59
C ARG A 233 -26.43 7.63 9.24
N MET A 234 -26.68 7.34 7.98
CA MET A 234 -27.12 6.00 7.55
C MET A 234 -26.18 4.87 7.98
N PRO A 235 -24.84 5.02 7.93
CA PRO A 235 -23.93 3.98 8.41
C PRO A 235 -24.13 3.58 9.89
N THR A 236 -24.68 4.48 10.73
CA THR A 236 -24.86 4.19 12.17
C THR A 236 -26.04 3.24 12.47
N ILE A 237 -26.90 2.99 11.49
CA ILE A 237 -28.02 2.03 11.59
C ILE A 237 -27.79 0.76 10.76
N LEU A 238 -26.67 0.66 10.05
CA LEU A 238 -26.28 -0.57 9.35
C LEU A 238 -25.75 -1.59 10.37
N PRO A 239 -26.01 -2.89 10.17
CA PRO A 239 -25.33 -3.92 10.96
C PRO A 239 -23.82 -3.86 10.73
N PRO A 240 -22.99 -4.29 11.70
CA PRO A 240 -21.56 -4.40 11.50
C PRO A 240 -21.29 -5.36 10.32
N LEU A 241 -20.26 -5.03 9.53
CA LEU A 241 -19.82 -5.91 8.45
C LEU A 241 -19.25 -7.20 9.03
N SER A 242 -19.58 -8.34 8.43
CA SER A 242 -18.93 -9.61 8.71
C SER A 242 -17.63 -9.73 7.89
N LEU A 243 -16.74 -10.62 8.32
CA LEU A 243 -15.51 -10.96 7.61
C LEU A 243 -15.72 -11.98 6.46
N GLU A 244 -16.98 -12.38 6.22
CA GLU A 244 -17.36 -13.31 5.15
C GLU A 244 -17.57 -12.63 3.82
#